data_c16c9b5cc3b506b301e5c2e7632bc1aa
#
_entry.id   c16c9b5cc3b506b301e5c2e7632bc1aa
#
_cell.length_a   1.000
_cell.length_b   1.000
_cell.length_c   1.000
_cell.angle_alpha   90.00
_cell.angle_beta   90.00
_cell.angle_gamma   90.00
#
_symmetry.space_group_name_H-M   'P 1'
#
loop_
_entity.id
_entity.type
_entity.pdbx_description
1 polymer ?
#
loop_
_entity_poly.entity_id
_entity_poly.type
_entity_poly.pdbx_seq_one_letter_code
_entity_poly.pdbx_strand_id
1 'polypeptide(L)'
;MNRAFVLLMSVVVLLAWALPRPREAAVTDAVPADAECAECGMSIADARFAARMIVSNGDAEATLYFDDAGCLFDHDRWHPGLVVRSREFAVSPKPRWARSEAVAFIVDPKIGTPMGTGLLAVDAAEAARRRAAGERVESFEGAAAYRKHWMESRFGKPKP
;
A
#
# COMPACT_ATOMS: atom_id res chain seq x y z
N MET A 1 -18.64 -9.47 -50.66
CA MET A 1 -17.71 -8.91 -49.61
C MET A 1 -16.42 -8.53 -50.34
N ASN A 2 -16.06 -7.25 -50.37
CA ASN A 2 -15.02 -6.71 -51.25
C ASN A 2 -13.63 -7.07 -50.71
N ARG A 3 -12.77 -7.73 -51.49
CA ARG A 3 -11.40 -8.14 -51.06
C ARG A 3 -10.57 -6.98 -50.51
N ALA A 4 -10.82 -5.77 -51.00
CA ALA A 4 -10.21 -4.53 -50.52
C ALA A 4 -10.63 -4.20 -49.08
N PHE A 5 -11.87 -4.49 -48.68
CA PHE A 5 -12.36 -4.20 -47.30
C PHE A 5 -11.72 -5.17 -46.29
N VAL A 6 -11.53 -6.44 -46.66
CA VAL A 6 -10.87 -7.45 -45.82
C VAL A 6 -9.41 -7.10 -45.58
N LEU A 7 -8.70 -6.66 -46.64
CA LEU A 7 -7.29 -6.21 -46.53
C LEU A 7 -7.14 -4.95 -45.67
N LEU A 8 -8.06 -3.99 -45.81
CA LEU A 8 -8.02 -2.78 -44.98
C LEU A 8 -8.24 -3.08 -43.48
N MET A 9 -9.19 -3.95 -43.15
CA MET A 9 -9.46 -4.39 -41.79
C MET A 9 -8.27 -5.16 -41.19
N SER A 10 -7.59 -5.99 -41.98
CA SER A 10 -6.42 -6.75 -41.55
C SER A 10 -5.24 -5.81 -41.21
N VAL A 11 -5.02 -4.75 -41.98
CA VAL A 11 -3.96 -3.76 -41.75
C VAL A 11 -4.26 -2.94 -40.49
N VAL A 12 -5.53 -2.54 -40.26
CA VAL A 12 -5.91 -1.79 -39.04
C VAL A 12 -5.69 -2.63 -37.78
N VAL A 13 -6.03 -3.90 -37.82
CA VAL A 13 -5.83 -4.84 -36.69
C VAL A 13 -4.32 -5.01 -36.42
N LEU A 14 -3.51 -5.20 -37.45
CA LEU A 14 -2.05 -5.33 -37.30
C LEU A 14 -1.38 -4.05 -36.76
N LEU A 15 -1.85 -2.87 -37.19
CA LEU A 15 -1.38 -1.58 -36.68
C LEU A 15 -1.76 -1.36 -35.21
N ALA A 16 -2.94 -1.79 -34.79
CA ALA A 16 -3.38 -1.73 -33.39
C ALA A 16 -2.51 -2.59 -32.45
N TRP A 17 -1.94 -3.69 -32.98
CA TRP A 17 -1.02 -4.55 -32.22
C TRP A 17 0.41 -4.02 -32.18
N ALA A 18 0.78 -3.17 -33.13
CA ALA A 18 2.12 -2.56 -33.22
C ALA A 18 2.27 -1.27 -32.40
N LEU A 19 1.18 -0.70 -31.88
CA LEU A 19 1.25 0.44 -30.98
C LEU A 19 1.93 0.02 -29.66
N PRO A 20 2.98 0.74 -29.22
CA PRO A 20 3.58 0.47 -27.93
C PRO A 20 2.48 0.63 -26.85
N ARG A 21 2.14 -0.47 -26.19
CA ARG A 21 1.31 -0.41 -24.99
C ARG A 21 2.02 0.47 -23.98
N PRO A 22 1.31 1.40 -23.31
CA PRO A 22 1.92 2.13 -22.20
C PRO A 22 2.56 1.09 -21.28
N ARG A 23 3.88 1.21 -21.11
CA ARG A 23 4.59 0.40 -20.13
C ARG A 23 3.98 0.77 -18.79
N GLU A 24 3.22 -0.16 -18.21
CA GLU A 24 2.98 -0.10 -16.77
C GLU A 24 4.38 0.03 -16.16
N ALA A 25 4.59 1.16 -15.45
CA ALA A 25 5.84 1.34 -14.71
C ALA A 25 5.96 0.11 -13.83
N ALA A 26 7.02 -0.69 -14.03
CA ALA A 26 7.24 -1.89 -13.25
C ALA A 26 7.31 -1.43 -11.79
N VAL A 27 6.28 -1.72 -11.03
CA VAL A 27 6.26 -1.46 -9.58
C VAL A 27 7.39 -2.32 -9.02
N THR A 28 8.51 -1.68 -8.71
CA THR A 28 9.67 -2.38 -8.17
C THR A 28 9.28 -2.99 -6.84
N ASP A 29 9.61 -4.27 -6.63
CA ASP A 29 9.31 -4.97 -5.37
C ASP A 29 10.12 -4.44 -4.17
N ALA A 30 11.07 -3.55 -4.42
CA ALA A 30 11.88 -2.94 -3.38
C ALA A 30 11.44 -1.49 -3.10
N VAL A 31 11.57 -1.07 -1.84
CA VAL A 31 11.52 0.35 -1.47
C VAL A 31 12.74 1.03 -2.08
N PRO A 32 12.59 2.14 -2.83
CA PRO A 32 13.73 2.91 -3.32
C PRO A 32 14.64 3.35 -2.17
N ALA A 33 15.95 3.33 -2.38
CA ALA A 33 16.93 3.62 -1.32
C ALA A 33 16.86 5.07 -0.81
N ASP A 34 16.32 5.98 -1.63
CA ASP A 34 16.13 7.40 -1.38
C ASP A 34 14.66 7.75 -1.06
N ALA A 35 13.82 6.73 -0.82
CA ALA A 35 12.41 6.97 -0.53
C ALA A 35 12.23 7.67 0.82
N GLU A 36 11.41 8.70 0.80
CA GLU A 36 10.93 9.40 1.98
C GLU A 36 9.47 9.05 2.27
N CYS A 37 9.13 9.04 3.53
CA CYS A 37 7.76 8.82 3.97
C CYS A 37 6.86 10.00 3.56
N ALA A 38 5.81 9.72 2.78
CA ALA A 38 4.90 10.74 2.27
C ALA A 38 4.12 11.48 3.39
N GLU A 39 4.03 10.89 4.59
CA GLU A 39 3.33 11.51 5.72
C GLU A 39 4.26 12.33 6.62
N CYS A 40 5.42 11.81 6.98
CA CYS A 40 6.28 12.45 7.97
C CYS A 40 7.59 13.02 7.40
N GLY A 41 7.92 12.76 6.14
CA GLY A 41 9.12 13.25 5.45
C GLY A 41 10.43 12.59 5.89
N MET A 42 10.39 11.57 6.74
CA MET A 42 11.60 10.84 7.14
C MET A 42 11.97 9.78 6.10
N SER A 43 13.27 9.49 5.98
CA SER A 43 13.76 8.39 5.15
C SER A 43 13.23 7.05 5.66
N ILE A 44 12.88 6.15 4.76
CA ILE A 44 12.38 4.81 5.12
C ILE A 44 13.57 3.93 5.53
N ALA A 45 13.75 3.77 6.85
CA ALA A 45 14.91 3.11 7.42
C ALA A 45 14.78 1.58 7.45
N ASP A 46 13.56 1.06 7.58
CA ASP A 46 13.31 -0.38 7.73
C ASP A 46 12.17 -0.86 6.81
N ALA A 47 12.54 -1.39 5.66
CA ALA A 47 11.60 -1.89 4.67
C ALA A 47 10.66 -3.00 5.18
N ARG A 48 10.94 -3.63 6.33
CA ARG A 48 10.07 -4.66 6.92
C ARG A 48 8.75 -4.09 7.42
N PHE A 49 8.71 -2.80 7.75
CA PHE A 49 7.53 -2.10 8.23
C PHE A 49 6.90 -1.20 7.18
N ALA A 50 7.58 -1.04 6.04
CA ALA A 50 7.16 -0.11 5.02
C ALA A 50 5.76 -0.41 4.49
N ALA A 51 5.07 0.66 4.13
CA ALA A 51 3.83 0.59 3.38
C ALA A 51 3.93 1.45 2.12
N ARG A 52 3.06 1.20 1.16
CA ARG A 52 2.93 2.04 -0.02
C ARG A 52 1.48 2.19 -0.45
N MET A 53 1.20 3.31 -1.08
CA MET A 53 -0.11 3.62 -1.67
C MET A 53 0.09 3.96 -3.14
N ILE A 54 -0.65 3.30 -4.01
CA ILE A 54 -0.69 3.66 -5.43
C ILE A 54 -1.89 4.58 -5.61
N VAL A 55 -1.62 5.79 -6.04
CA VAL A 55 -2.64 6.83 -6.25
C VAL A 55 -2.71 7.22 -7.71
N SER A 56 -3.91 7.58 -8.17
CA SER A 56 -4.15 8.09 -9.52
C SER A 56 -4.28 9.61 -9.49
N ASN A 57 -3.61 10.27 -10.44
CA ASN A 57 -3.77 11.69 -10.70
C ASN A 57 -4.08 11.86 -12.19
N GLY A 58 -5.36 11.76 -12.54
CA GLY A 58 -5.80 11.70 -13.93
C GLY A 58 -5.34 10.41 -14.60
N ASP A 59 -4.58 10.54 -15.69
CA ASP A 59 -4.05 9.40 -16.47
C ASP A 59 -2.72 8.86 -15.94
N ALA A 60 -2.13 9.52 -14.93
CA ALA A 60 -0.87 9.12 -14.32
C ALA A 60 -1.10 8.39 -12.99
N GLU A 61 -0.22 7.44 -12.67
CA GLU A 61 -0.14 6.81 -11.35
C GLU A 61 1.16 7.22 -10.66
N ALA A 62 1.06 7.41 -9.34
CA ALA A 62 2.20 7.67 -8.48
C ALA A 62 2.20 6.69 -7.31
N THR A 63 3.40 6.32 -6.85
CA THR A 63 3.58 5.51 -5.64
C THR A 63 4.05 6.39 -4.51
N LEU A 64 3.28 6.43 -3.43
CA LEU A 64 3.65 7.05 -2.17
C LEU A 64 4.18 5.97 -1.22
N TYR A 65 5.33 6.18 -0.62
CA TYR A 65 5.93 5.27 0.34
C TYR A 65 5.74 5.79 1.76
N PHE A 66 5.65 4.88 2.73
CA PHE A 66 5.46 5.18 4.15
C PHE A 66 6.40 4.33 4.98
N ASP A 67 6.94 4.93 6.03
CA ASP A 67 7.94 4.32 6.91
C ASP A 67 7.33 3.17 7.75
N ASP A 68 6.06 3.31 8.15
CA ASP A 68 5.28 2.21 8.71
C ASP A 68 3.78 2.30 8.38
N ALA A 69 3.03 1.26 8.75
CA ALA A 69 1.59 1.19 8.51
C ALA A 69 0.82 2.36 9.13
N GLY A 70 1.27 2.89 10.28
CA GLY A 70 0.61 4.02 10.94
C GLY A 70 0.69 5.29 10.13
N CYS A 71 1.81 5.54 9.45
CA CYS A 71 1.96 6.67 8.54
C CYS A 71 0.98 6.57 7.37
N LEU A 72 0.81 5.38 6.78
CA LEU A 72 -0.17 5.18 5.72
C LEU A 72 -1.60 5.44 6.22
N PHE A 73 -1.98 4.93 7.40
CA PHE A 73 -3.31 5.15 7.97
C PHE A 73 -3.58 6.62 8.27
N ASP A 74 -2.56 7.35 8.75
CA ASP A 74 -2.69 8.79 9.01
C ASP A 74 -2.83 9.56 7.71
N HIS A 75 -2.02 9.25 6.70
CA HIS A 75 -2.09 9.87 5.38
C HIS A 75 -3.45 9.66 4.71
N ASP A 76 -3.94 8.43 4.71
CA ASP A 76 -5.26 8.08 4.13
C ASP A 76 -6.40 8.86 4.81
N ARG A 77 -6.30 9.06 6.10
CA ARG A 77 -7.28 9.83 6.89
C ARG A 77 -7.21 11.33 6.62
N TRP A 78 -5.99 11.88 6.46
CA TRP A 78 -5.79 13.32 6.28
C TRP A 78 -5.98 13.78 4.83
N HIS A 79 -5.93 12.84 3.88
CA HIS A 79 -6.06 13.12 2.45
C HIS A 79 -7.25 12.38 1.78
N PRO A 80 -8.51 12.60 2.24
CA PRO A 80 -9.68 11.85 1.76
C PRO A 80 -10.02 12.10 0.29
N GLY A 81 -9.39 13.11 -0.34
CA GLY A 81 -9.58 13.42 -1.76
C GLY A 81 -8.67 12.63 -2.71
N LEU A 82 -7.75 11.81 -2.20
CA LEU A 82 -6.89 10.99 -3.04
C LEU A 82 -7.67 9.86 -3.71
N VAL A 83 -7.42 9.65 -5.00
CA VAL A 83 -7.94 8.50 -5.73
C VAL A 83 -6.97 7.34 -5.54
N VAL A 84 -7.20 6.52 -4.53
CA VAL A 84 -6.34 5.40 -4.17
C VAL A 84 -6.68 4.17 -5.00
N ARG A 85 -5.70 3.60 -5.70
CA ARG A 85 -5.80 2.36 -6.49
C ARG A 85 -5.49 1.13 -5.66
N SER A 86 -4.44 1.19 -4.84
CA SER A 86 -4.11 0.13 -3.89
C SER A 86 -3.40 0.67 -2.66
N ARG A 87 -3.54 -0.06 -1.56
CA ARG A 87 -2.74 0.07 -0.34
C ARG A 87 -2.01 -1.24 -0.12
N GLU A 88 -0.70 -1.17 0.04
CA GLU A 88 0.12 -2.36 0.13
C GLU A 88 1.10 -2.23 1.29
N PHE A 89 1.40 -3.35 1.92
CA PHE A 89 2.24 -3.45 3.10
C PHE A 89 3.33 -4.47 2.90
N ALA A 90 4.53 -4.18 3.39
CA ALA A 90 5.58 -5.17 3.48
C ALA A 90 5.19 -6.18 4.57
N VAL A 91 4.97 -7.45 4.20
CA VAL A 91 4.54 -8.47 5.15
C VAL A 91 5.73 -9.28 5.68
N SER A 92 5.69 -9.55 6.98
CA SER A 92 6.65 -10.41 7.69
C SER A 92 6.20 -11.88 7.66
N PRO A 93 7.11 -12.88 7.73
CA PRO A 93 8.56 -12.76 7.94
C PRO A 93 9.38 -12.58 6.66
N LYS A 94 8.81 -12.77 5.49
CA LYS A 94 9.50 -12.58 4.19
C LYS A 94 9.00 -11.29 3.55
N PRO A 95 9.83 -10.22 3.52
CA PRO A 95 9.41 -8.95 2.94
C PRO A 95 8.93 -9.13 1.50
N ARG A 96 7.67 -8.86 1.28
CA ARG A 96 7.00 -8.78 -0.02
C ARG A 96 5.81 -7.86 0.12
N TRP A 97 5.43 -7.20 -0.94
CA TRP A 97 4.24 -6.38 -0.93
C TRP A 97 2.98 -7.26 -0.95
N ALA A 98 2.04 -6.95 -0.09
CA ALA A 98 0.71 -7.54 -0.09
C ALA A 98 -0.35 -6.45 0.07
N ARG A 99 -1.43 -6.58 -0.67
CA ARG A 99 -2.55 -5.62 -0.64
C ARG A 99 -3.29 -5.67 0.69
N SER A 100 -3.92 -4.57 1.05
CA SER A 100 -4.69 -4.41 2.29
C SER A 100 -5.69 -5.54 2.55
N GLU A 101 -6.30 -6.09 1.49
CA GLU A 101 -7.29 -7.17 1.58
C GLU A 101 -6.67 -8.53 1.91
N ALA A 102 -5.35 -8.68 1.71
CA ALA A 102 -4.60 -9.93 1.90
C ALA A 102 -3.71 -9.93 3.14
N VAL A 103 -3.75 -8.86 3.96
CA VAL A 103 -2.93 -8.71 5.16
C VAL A 103 -3.76 -8.66 6.42
N ALA A 104 -3.13 -9.05 7.53
CA ALA A 104 -3.58 -8.76 8.88
C ALA A 104 -2.47 -8.04 9.64
N PHE A 105 -2.79 -7.42 10.75
CA PHE A 105 -1.85 -6.64 11.57
C PHE A 105 -1.76 -7.21 12.97
N ILE A 106 -0.55 -7.57 13.39
CA ILE A 106 -0.26 -7.80 14.80
C ILE A 106 -0.24 -6.42 15.47
N VAL A 107 -0.93 -6.28 16.59
CA VAL A 107 -0.99 -5.04 17.36
C VAL A 107 -0.33 -5.27 18.70
N ASP A 108 0.93 -4.89 18.82
CA ASP A 108 1.68 -4.96 20.07
C ASP A 108 2.59 -3.72 20.23
N PRO A 109 2.36 -2.88 21.23
CA PRO A 109 3.20 -1.71 21.51
C PRO A 109 4.69 -2.02 21.76
N LYS A 110 5.03 -3.30 22.01
CA LYS A 110 6.42 -3.74 22.19
C LYS A 110 7.16 -3.95 20.88
N ILE A 111 6.43 -4.03 19.76
CA ILE A 111 7.06 -4.09 18.44
C ILE A 111 7.65 -2.71 18.14
N GLY A 112 8.98 -2.65 18.03
CA GLY A 112 9.71 -1.42 17.71
C GLY A 112 9.55 -1.07 16.23
N THR A 113 8.43 -0.44 15.86
CA THR A 113 8.23 0.12 14.51
C THR A 113 8.82 1.52 14.42
N PRO A 114 9.21 2.01 13.22
CA PRO A 114 9.83 3.34 13.07
C PRO A 114 9.08 4.47 13.75
N MET A 115 7.75 4.49 13.65
CA MET A 115 6.90 5.52 14.26
C MET A 115 6.29 5.10 15.61
N GLY A 116 6.76 3.99 16.19
CA GLY A 116 6.28 3.50 17.47
C GLY A 116 4.80 3.11 17.47
N THR A 117 4.27 2.72 16.33
CA THR A 117 2.85 2.36 16.19
C THR A 117 2.53 0.98 16.73
N GLY A 118 3.54 0.09 16.80
CA GLY A 118 3.37 -1.29 17.23
C GLY A 118 2.54 -2.14 16.26
N LEU A 119 2.47 -1.74 14.98
CA LEU A 119 1.72 -2.41 13.93
C LEU A 119 2.67 -3.18 13.00
N LEU A 120 2.51 -4.51 12.92
CA LEU A 120 3.28 -5.35 12.02
C LEU A 120 2.34 -6.05 11.05
N ALA A 121 2.49 -5.78 9.76
CA ALA A 121 1.74 -6.46 8.71
C ALA A 121 2.24 -7.88 8.52
N VAL A 122 1.31 -8.84 8.43
CA VAL A 122 1.59 -10.27 8.27
C VAL A 122 0.64 -10.88 7.26
N ASP A 123 1.03 -12.00 6.67
CA ASP A 123 0.16 -12.78 5.81
C ASP A 123 -0.87 -13.63 6.62
N ALA A 124 -1.80 -14.24 5.91
CA ALA A 124 -2.88 -15.02 6.53
C ALA A 124 -2.36 -16.20 7.36
N ALA A 125 -1.26 -16.84 6.94
CA ALA A 125 -0.71 -17.99 7.65
C ALA A 125 -0.07 -17.57 8.99
N GLU A 126 0.70 -16.47 8.98
CA GLU A 126 1.27 -15.91 10.20
C GLU A 126 0.15 -15.35 11.11
N ALA A 127 -0.83 -14.66 10.55
CA ALA A 127 -1.97 -14.16 11.31
C ALA A 127 -2.71 -15.29 12.06
N ALA A 128 -2.91 -16.43 11.42
CA ALA A 128 -3.54 -17.59 12.06
C ALA A 128 -2.69 -18.14 13.23
N ARG A 129 -1.38 -18.25 13.04
CA ARG A 129 -0.46 -18.68 14.12
C ARG A 129 -0.47 -17.72 15.30
N ARG A 130 -0.43 -16.43 15.05
CA ARG A 130 -0.43 -15.41 16.10
C ARG A 130 -1.74 -15.35 16.88
N ARG A 131 -2.88 -15.50 16.19
CA ARG A 131 -4.19 -15.64 16.88
C ARG A 131 -4.25 -16.88 17.75
N ALA A 132 -3.74 -18.00 17.28
CA ALA A 132 -3.67 -19.24 18.07
C ALA A 132 -2.77 -19.11 19.31
N ALA A 133 -1.76 -18.24 19.25
CA ALA A 133 -0.89 -17.88 20.38
C ALA A 133 -1.54 -16.84 21.33
N GLY A 134 -2.76 -16.37 21.06
CA GLY A 134 -3.46 -15.38 21.89
C GLY A 134 -3.01 -13.94 21.65
N GLU A 135 -2.27 -13.68 20.57
CA GLU A 135 -1.86 -12.33 20.20
C GLU A 135 -3.01 -11.54 19.56
N ARG A 136 -2.98 -10.24 19.73
CA ARG A 136 -3.96 -9.35 19.09
C ARG A 136 -3.63 -9.19 17.61
N VAL A 137 -4.55 -9.66 16.76
CA VAL A 137 -4.41 -9.60 15.30
C VAL A 137 -5.68 -8.99 14.69
N GLU A 138 -5.51 -7.87 14.03
CA GLU A 138 -6.59 -7.06 13.45
C GLU A 138 -6.62 -7.17 11.91
N SER A 139 -7.79 -6.86 11.32
CA SER A 139 -7.91 -6.57 9.90
C SER A 139 -7.31 -5.21 9.57
N PHE A 140 -7.30 -4.83 8.28
CA PHE A 140 -6.94 -3.49 7.84
C PHE A 140 -7.78 -2.42 8.56
N GLU A 141 -9.09 -2.56 8.60
CA GLU A 141 -10.00 -1.61 9.25
C GLU A 141 -9.79 -1.56 10.76
N GLY A 142 -9.55 -2.72 11.39
CA GLY A 142 -9.25 -2.81 12.82
C GLY A 142 -7.95 -2.12 13.18
N ALA A 143 -6.91 -2.28 12.37
CA ALA A 143 -5.62 -1.60 12.55
C ALA A 143 -5.72 -0.09 12.32
N ALA A 144 -6.47 0.35 11.32
CA ALA A 144 -6.74 1.77 11.07
C ALA A 144 -7.52 2.40 12.23
N ALA A 145 -8.54 1.71 12.77
CA ALA A 145 -9.28 2.16 13.94
C ALA A 145 -8.41 2.22 15.20
N TYR A 146 -7.54 1.23 15.40
CA TYR A 146 -6.54 1.24 16.48
C TYR A 146 -5.62 2.46 16.36
N ARG A 147 -5.06 2.72 15.17
CA ARG A 147 -4.19 3.88 14.94
C ARG A 147 -4.90 5.19 15.22
N LYS A 148 -6.14 5.34 14.73
CA LYS A 148 -6.96 6.53 15.00
C LYS A 148 -7.13 6.75 16.51
N HIS A 149 -7.54 5.72 17.24
CA HIS A 149 -7.72 5.82 18.69
C HIS A 149 -6.41 6.16 19.42
N TRP A 150 -5.30 5.55 19.02
CA TRP A 150 -3.98 5.83 19.57
C TRP A 150 -3.58 7.29 19.39
N MET A 151 -3.80 7.87 18.20
CA MET A 151 -3.54 9.29 17.93
C MET A 151 -4.42 10.20 18.78
N GLU A 152 -5.73 9.92 18.83
CA GLU A 152 -6.69 10.71 19.62
C GLU A 152 -6.40 10.67 21.11
N SER A 153 -5.91 9.56 21.63
CA SER A 153 -5.55 9.41 23.04
C SER A 153 -4.30 10.21 23.43
N ARG A 154 -3.36 10.40 22.50
CA ARG A 154 -2.09 11.10 22.75
C ARG A 154 -2.14 12.60 22.42
N PHE A 155 -2.84 12.95 21.37
CA PHE A 155 -2.80 14.31 20.81
C PHE A 155 -4.16 15.02 20.85
N GLY A 156 -5.20 14.33 21.34
CA GLY A 156 -6.57 14.83 21.30
C GLY A 156 -7.24 14.63 19.95
N LYS A 157 -8.56 14.85 19.90
CA LYS A 157 -9.31 14.79 18.63
C LYS A 157 -8.93 15.98 17.76
N PRO A 158 -8.83 15.81 16.44
CA PRO A 158 -8.67 16.93 15.52
C PRO A 158 -9.77 17.96 15.78
N LYS A 159 -9.40 19.24 15.80
CA LYS A 159 -10.45 20.29 15.81
C LYS A 159 -11.17 20.26 14.46
N PRO A 160 -12.50 20.42 14.45
CA PRO A 160 -13.29 20.48 13.21
C PRO A 160 -12.88 21.64 12.34
#